data_7dc8ba4d0437e5dae6221087a74d6a1c
#
_entry.id   7dc8ba4d0437e5dae6221087a74d6a1c
#
_cell.length_a   1.000
_cell.length_b   1.000
_cell.length_c   1.000
_cell.angle_alpha   90.00
_cell.angle_beta   90.00
_cell.angle_gamma   90.00
#
_symmetry.space_group_name_H-M   'P 1'
#
loop_
_entity.id
_entity.type
_entity.pdbx_description
1 polymer ?
#
loop_
_entity_poly.entity_id
_entity_poly.type
_entity_poly.pdbx_seq_one_letter_code
_entity_poly.pdbx_strand_id
1 'polypeptide(L)'
;MTISNKLGSSYESIRAAARIKTIKVAINDMECELKVRVPVKREMDEITAKLSTPDADLVEKLYEEMAGPLKATMASVEDGFLEALNADGEKMSFTENDVIVSGTSVRHIATLSALWQRQVEIFFGLLQTETGEPVTESFQEIADEFPEAVIRDIVKSIDEAIRPSYKDAKKN
;
A
#
# COMPACT_ATOMS: atom_id res chain seq x y z
N MET A 1 -16.43 -14.46 -27.59
CA MET A 1 -15.36 -13.96 -28.48
C MET A 1 -14.95 -12.57 -27.99
N THR A 2 -13.70 -12.39 -27.60
CA THR A 2 -13.18 -11.06 -27.20
C THR A 2 -12.94 -10.19 -28.45
N ILE A 3 -12.93 -8.87 -28.28
CA ILE A 3 -12.62 -7.93 -29.38
C ILE A 3 -11.23 -8.24 -29.97
N SER A 4 -10.27 -8.64 -29.15
CA SER A 4 -8.93 -9.06 -29.57
C SER A 4 -8.96 -10.15 -30.63
N ASN A 5 -9.78 -11.19 -30.43
CA ASN A 5 -9.91 -12.29 -31.40
C ASN A 5 -10.50 -11.84 -32.76
N LYS A 6 -11.22 -10.72 -32.75
CA LYS A 6 -11.80 -10.13 -33.98
C LYS A 6 -10.80 -9.26 -34.75
N LEU A 7 -9.77 -8.76 -34.10
CA LEU A 7 -8.78 -7.83 -34.64
C LEU A 7 -7.46 -8.49 -35.05
N GLY A 8 -7.30 -9.78 -34.71
CA GLY A 8 -6.13 -10.60 -35.11
C GLY A 8 -4.95 -10.52 -34.11
N SER A 9 -4.00 -11.43 -34.26
CA SER A 9 -2.85 -11.60 -33.37
C SER A 9 -1.92 -10.38 -33.28
N SER A 10 -1.77 -9.63 -34.35
CA SER A 10 -0.97 -8.40 -34.35
C SER A 10 -1.54 -7.33 -33.42
N TYR A 11 -2.87 -7.27 -33.27
CA TYR A 11 -3.52 -6.32 -32.36
C TYR A 11 -3.26 -6.68 -30.91
N GLU A 12 -3.21 -7.96 -30.54
CA GLU A 12 -2.93 -8.38 -29.16
C GLU A 12 -1.53 -7.96 -28.73
N SER A 13 -0.54 -8.13 -29.60
CA SER A 13 0.84 -7.71 -29.33
C SER A 13 0.96 -6.19 -29.14
N ILE A 14 0.33 -5.41 -30.03
CA ILE A 14 0.31 -3.94 -29.93
C ILE A 14 -0.43 -3.50 -28.66
N ARG A 15 -1.56 -4.12 -28.34
CA ARG A 15 -2.34 -3.81 -27.13
C ARG A 15 -1.56 -4.14 -25.86
N ALA A 16 -0.86 -5.27 -25.80
CA ALA A 16 -0.02 -5.63 -24.68
C ALA A 16 1.10 -4.60 -24.49
N ALA A 17 1.81 -4.24 -25.55
CA ALA A 17 2.87 -3.23 -25.52
C ALA A 17 2.35 -1.83 -25.12
N ALA A 18 1.18 -1.43 -25.62
CA ALA A 18 0.57 -0.13 -25.29
C ALA A 18 0.14 0.01 -23.81
N ARG A 19 0.06 -1.11 -23.08
CA ARG A 19 -0.27 -1.13 -21.64
C ARG A 19 0.95 -1.05 -20.73
N ILE A 20 2.15 -1.02 -21.26
CA ILE A 20 3.37 -0.95 -20.47
C ILE A 20 3.91 0.46 -20.54
N LYS A 21 4.12 1.07 -19.38
CA LYS A 21 4.81 2.35 -19.21
C LYS A 21 6.11 2.13 -18.49
N THR A 22 7.13 2.90 -18.84
CA THR A 22 8.39 2.97 -18.08
C THR A 22 8.27 4.13 -17.10
N ILE A 23 8.56 3.86 -15.83
CA ILE A 23 8.72 4.86 -14.78
C ILE A 23 10.18 4.94 -14.37
N LYS A 24 10.60 6.10 -13.88
CA LYS A 24 11.94 6.35 -13.37
C LYS A 24 11.85 6.60 -11.88
N VAL A 25 12.64 5.87 -11.12
CA VAL A 25 12.70 5.97 -9.67
C VAL A 25 14.15 6.11 -9.25
N ALA A 26 14.43 7.01 -8.31
CA ALA A 26 15.77 7.14 -7.73
C ALA A 26 15.91 6.14 -6.56
N ILE A 27 16.90 5.26 -6.65
CA ILE A 27 17.27 4.33 -5.58
C ILE A 27 18.74 4.58 -5.25
N ASN A 28 19.03 5.02 -4.03
CA ASN A 28 20.40 5.34 -3.60
C ASN A 28 21.13 6.28 -4.59
N ASP A 29 20.49 7.37 -4.99
CA ASP A 29 21.00 8.37 -5.96
C ASP A 29 21.23 7.83 -7.39
N MET A 30 20.85 6.62 -7.68
CA MET A 30 20.86 6.04 -9.02
C MET A 30 19.44 6.01 -9.60
N GLU A 31 19.31 6.49 -10.84
CA GLU A 31 18.04 6.40 -11.58
C GLU A 31 17.86 4.98 -12.09
N CYS A 32 16.74 4.36 -11.70
CA CYS A 32 16.32 3.03 -12.13
C CYS A 32 15.05 3.12 -12.99
N GLU A 33 14.99 2.38 -14.07
CA GLU A 33 13.83 2.29 -14.94
C GLU A 33 13.04 1.02 -14.62
N LEU A 34 11.76 1.18 -14.25
CA LEU A 34 10.86 0.08 -13.96
C LEU A 34 9.73 0.06 -15.00
N LYS A 35 9.31 -1.13 -15.41
CA LYS A 35 8.17 -1.34 -16.31
C LYS A 35 6.90 -1.55 -15.50
N VAL A 36 5.87 -0.76 -15.78
CA VAL A 36 4.57 -0.80 -15.11
C VAL A 36 3.49 -1.19 -16.11
N ARG A 37 2.72 -2.20 -15.79
CA ARG A 37 1.53 -2.58 -16.53
C ARG A 37 0.37 -1.65 -16.15
N VAL A 38 -0.16 -0.92 -17.11
CA VAL A 38 -1.33 -0.05 -16.91
C VAL A 38 -2.61 -0.92 -16.92
N PRO A 39 -3.40 -0.93 -15.83
CA PRO A 39 -4.65 -1.69 -15.75
C PRO A 39 -5.69 -1.17 -16.74
N VAL A 40 -6.55 -2.05 -17.27
CA VAL A 40 -7.77 -1.62 -17.97
C VAL A 40 -8.80 -1.12 -16.94
N LYS A 41 -9.83 -0.40 -17.42
CA LYS A 41 -10.83 0.21 -16.53
C LYS A 41 -11.40 -0.77 -15.50
N ARG A 42 -11.83 -1.96 -15.93
CA ARG A 42 -12.37 -2.98 -15.02
C ARG A 42 -11.37 -3.39 -13.93
N GLU A 43 -10.11 -3.63 -14.31
CA GLU A 43 -9.03 -3.95 -13.35
C GLU A 43 -8.79 -2.79 -12.39
N MET A 44 -8.87 -1.54 -12.88
CA MET A 44 -8.71 -0.36 -12.06
C MET A 44 -9.86 -0.18 -11.05
N ASP A 45 -11.09 -0.49 -11.45
CA ASP A 45 -12.25 -0.48 -10.57
C ASP A 45 -12.09 -1.54 -9.46
N GLU A 46 -11.60 -2.75 -9.80
CA GLU A 46 -11.28 -3.82 -8.85
C GLU A 46 -10.14 -3.43 -7.88
N ILE A 47 -9.07 -2.80 -8.39
CA ILE A 47 -7.97 -2.26 -7.57
C ILE A 47 -8.51 -1.22 -6.59
N THR A 48 -9.30 -0.26 -7.08
CA THR A 48 -9.87 0.80 -6.24
C THR A 48 -10.75 0.22 -5.12
N ALA A 49 -11.57 -0.78 -5.44
CA ALA A 49 -12.39 -1.48 -4.43
C ALA A 49 -11.52 -2.17 -3.37
N LYS A 50 -10.44 -2.83 -3.77
CA LYS A 50 -9.50 -3.48 -2.85
C LYS A 50 -8.76 -2.47 -1.97
N LEU A 51 -8.38 -1.32 -2.50
CA LEU A 51 -7.69 -0.26 -1.76
C LEU A 51 -8.58 0.47 -0.75
N SER A 52 -9.89 0.45 -0.95
CA SER A 52 -10.84 1.11 -0.04
C SER A 52 -11.34 0.21 1.09
N THR A 53 -11.07 -1.09 1.04
CA THR A 53 -11.55 -2.05 2.04
C THR A 53 -10.36 -2.71 2.75
N PRO A 54 -10.11 -2.38 4.03
CA PRO A 54 -9.03 -3.01 4.79
C PRO A 54 -9.31 -4.49 4.99
N ASP A 55 -8.26 -5.28 5.07
CA ASP A 55 -8.31 -6.67 5.47
C ASP A 55 -8.48 -6.76 6.99
N ALA A 56 -9.60 -7.32 7.45
CA ALA A 56 -9.94 -7.34 8.86
C ALA A 56 -8.95 -8.18 9.69
N ASP A 57 -8.48 -9.30 9.15
CA ASP A 57 -7.54 -10.18 9.84
C ASP A 57 -6.16 -9.51 9.97
N LEU A 58 -5.72 -8.83 8.91
CA LEU A 58 -4.48 -8.06 8.95
C LEU A 58 -4.57 -6.86 9.91
N VAL A 59 -5.70 -6.16 9.94
CA VAL A 59 -5.93 -5.05 10.89
C VAL A 59 -5.84 -5.57 12.32
N GLU A 60 -6.48 -6.69 12.63
CA GLU A 60 -6.44 -7.24 13.98
C GLU A 60 -5.05 -7.69 14.37
N LYS A 61 -4.33 -8.36 13.48
CA LYS A 61 -2.93 -8.74 13.69
C LYS A 61 -2.05 -7.53 14.01
N LEU A 62 -2.11 -6.49 13.17
CA LEU A 62 -1.32 -5.27 13.35
C LEU A 62 -1.73 -4.51 14.63
N TYR A 63 -3.03 -4.51 14.94
CA TYR A 63 -3.52 -3.93 16.18
C TYR A 63 -2.93 -4.64 17.40
N GLU A 64 -2.96 -5.96 17.45
CA GLU A 64 -2.39 -6.71 18.58
C GLU A 64 -0.85 -6.55 18.67
N GLU A 65 -0.15 -6.47 17.55
CA GLU A 65 1.29 -6.18 17.53
C GLU A 65 1.62 -4.80 18.13
N MET A 66 0.77 -3.80 17.87
CA MET A 66 0.96 -2.42 18.39
C MET A 66 0.42 -2.26 19.82
N ALA A 67 -0.77 -2.78 20.08
CA ALA A 67 -1.48 -2.61 21.35
C ALA A 67 -0.99 -3.57 22.44
N GLY A 68 -0.52 -4.76 22.08
CA GLY A 68 -0.08 -5.80 23.01
C GLY A 68 0.99 -5.33 23.99
N PRO A 69 2.11 -4.74 23.53
CA PRO A 69 3.13 -4.18 24.40
C PRO A 69 2.59 -3.08 25.33
N LEU A 70 1.69 -2.22 24.85
CA LEU A 70 1.07 -1.15 25.64
C LEU A 70 0.17 -1.73 26.73
N LYS A 71 -0.68 -2.71 26.38
CA LYS A 71 -1.54 -3.43 27.33
C LYS A 71 -0.71 -4.18 28.38
N ALA A 72 0.38 -4.84 27.97
CA ALA A 72 1.27 -5.57 28.87
C ALA A 72 2.00 -4.63 29.85
N THR A 73 2.49 -3.50 29.36
CA THR A 73 3.12 -2.48 30.20
C THR A 73 2.13 -1.97 31.24
N MET A 74 0.89 -1.69 30.84
CA MET A 74 -0.15 -1.22 31.73
C MET A 74 -0.53 -2.24 32.81
N ALA A 75 -0.60 -3.52 32.46
CA ALA A 75 -0.91 -4.59 33.43
C ALA A 75 0.21 -4.79 34.50
N SER A 76 1.42 -4.31 34.21
CA SER A 76 2.58 -4.43 35.12
C SER A 76 2.81 -3.20 36.03
N VAL A 77 2.00 -2.15 35.85
CA VAL A 77 2.21 -0.86 36.52
C VAL A 77 1.23 -0.67 37.67
N GLU A 78 1.75 -0.16 38.84
CA GLU A 78 0.93 0.17 40.00
C GLU A 78 -0.05 1.32 39.72
N ASP A 79 -1.21 1.33 40.43
CA ASP A 79 -2.38 2.22 40.25
C ASP A 79 -2.04 3.70 40.35
N GLY A 80 -1.12 4.31 40.23
CA GLY A 80 -0.81 5.75 40.22
C GLY A 80 0.02 6.20 39.01
N PHE A 81 0.54 5.24 38.24
CA PHE A 81 1.42 5.59 37.10
C PHE A 81 0.66 6.12 35.91
N LEU A 82 -0.57 5.66 35.68
CA LEU A 82 -1.46 6.23 34.67
C LEU A 82 -1.82 7.68 34.94
N GLU A 83 -2.04 8.02 36.21
CA GLU A 83 -2.31 9.39 36.61
C GLU A 83 -1.06 10.25 36.43
N ALA A 84 0.13 9.75 36.66
CA ALA A 84 1.39 10.46 36.45
C ALA A 84 1.69 10.64 34.95
N LEU A 85 1.52 9.60 34.10
CA LEU A 85 1.64 9.71 32.63
C LEU A 85 0.64 10.70 32.04
N ASN A 86 -0.59 10.71 32.56
CA ASN A 86 -1.62 11.66 32.12
C ASN A 86 -1.34 13.09 32.63
N ALA A 87 -0.63 13.27 33.74
CA ALA A 87 -0.23 14.57 34.25
C ALA A 87 0.88 15.24 33.42
N ASP A 88 1.76 14.43 32.78
CA ASP A 88 2.82 14.91 31.88
C ASP A 88 2.34 15.16 30.43
N GLY A 89 1.04 15.02 30.13
CA GLY A 89 0.43 15.38 28.86
C GLY A 89 0.32 14.24 27.84
N GLU A 90 0.87 13.07 28.09
CA GLU A 90 0.64 11.87 27.27
C GLU A 90 -0.63 11.15 27.77
N LYS A 91 -1.77 11.56 27.23
CA LYS A 91 -3.05 10.92 27.58
C LYS A 91 -3.14 9.55 26.91
N MET A 92 -2.92 8.49 27.68
CA MET A 92 -3.27 7.13 27.29
C MET A 92 -4.61 6.74 27.89
N SER A 93 -5.49 6.18 27.08
CA SER A 93 -6.75 5.58 27.55
C SER A 93 -6.96 4.22 26.90
N PHE A 94 -7.52 3.30 27.69
CA PHE A 94 -7.81 1.94 27.29
C PHE A 94 -9.32 1.76 27.29
N THR A 95 -9.86 1.30 26.17
CA THR A 95 -11.24 0.88 26.06
C THR A 95 -11.29 -0.62 25.85
N GLU A 96 -12.47 -1.23 25.90
CA GLU A 96 -12.65 -2.65 25.68
C GLU A 96 -12.09 -3.10 24.31
N ASN A 97 -12.16 -2.24 23.29
CA ASN A 97 -11.85 -2.56 21.91
C ASN A 97 -10.68 -1.76 21.30
N ASP A 98 -10.08 -0.82 22.04
CA ASP A 98 -9.04 0.05 21.50
C ASP A 98 -8.12 0.63 22.59
N VAL A 99 -6.92 0.98 22.16
CA VAL A 99 -5.94 1.77 22.90
C VAL A 99 -5.82 3.13 22.24
N ILE A 100 -5.94 4.20 23.01
CA ILE A 100 -5.81 5.57 22.51
C ILE A 100 -4.58 6.19 23.14
N VAL A 101 -3.67 6.70 22.33
CA VAL A 101 -2.43 7.36 22.74
C VAL A 101 -2.45 8.79 22.19
N SER A 102 -2.37 9.78 23.07
CA SER A 102 -2.38 11.20 22.71
C SER A 102 -3.56 11.57 21.77
N GLY A 103 -4.73 10.99 22.02
CA GLY A 103 -5.94 11.20 21.23
C GLY A 103 -6.00 10.39 19.92
N THR A 104 -4.99 9.58 19.62
CA THR A 104 -4.95 8.77 18.40
C THR A 104 -5.28 7.30 18.72
N SER A 105 -6.24 6.74 18.01
CA SER A 105 -6.62 5.33 18.09
C SER A 105 -5.54 4.44 17.50
N VAL A 106 -5.05 3.46 18.25
CA VAL A 106 -4.09 2.46 17.77
C VAL A 106 -4.75 1.57 16.70
N ARG A 107 -6.03 1.25 16.85
CA ARG A 107 -6.78 0.49 15.85
C ARG A 107 -6.91 1.26 14.53
N HIS A 108 -7.05 2.57 14.58
CA HIS A 108 -7.04 3.39 13.38
C HIS A 108 -5.67 3.37 12.68
N ILE A 109 -4.57 3.46 13.44
CA ILE A 109 -3.21 3.32 12.90
C ILE A 109 -3.02 1.95 12.26
N ALA A 110 -3.46 0.87 12.92
CA ALA A 110 -3.40 -0.49 12.38
C ALA A 110 -4.19 -0.61 11.06
N THR A 111 -5.35 0.04 10.98
CA THR A 111 -6.17 0.08 9.76
C THR A 111 -5.44 0.78 8.62
N LEU A 112 -4.84 1.95 8.88
CA LEU A 112 -4.05 2.67 7.86
C LEU A 112 -2.82 1.87 7.43
N SER A 113 -2.16 1.19 8.36
CA SER A 113 -1.02 0.32 8.07
C SER A 113 -1.41 -0.87 7.19
N ALA A 114 -2.56 -1.50 7.47
CA ALA A 114 -3.08 -2.60 6.65
C ALA A 114 -3.42 -2.13 5.21
N LEU A 115 -4.04 -0.96 5.08
CA LEU A 115 -4.33 -0.37 3.77
C LEU A 115 -3.05 -0.04 2.99
N TRP A 116 -2.02 0.48 3.69
CA TRP A 116 -0.73 0.77 3.08
C TRP A 116 -0.03 -0.51 2.59
N GLN A 117 0.06 -1.56 3.41
CA GLN A 117 0.64 -2.83 3.01
C GLN A 117 -0.04 -3.39 1.77
N ARG A 118 -1.38 -3.39 1.76
CA ARG A 118 -2.17 -3.82 0.61
C ARG A 118 -1.92 -2.97 -0.64
N GLN A 119 -1.77 -1.66 -0.48
CA GLN A 119 -1.46 -0.76 -1.59
C GLN A 119 -0.10 -1.10 -2.20
N VAL A 120 0.91 -1.33 -1.37
CA VAL A 120 2.25 -1.72 -1.81
C VAL A 120 2.17 -3.01 -2.63
N GLU A 121 1.56 -4.08 -2.10
CA GLU A 121 1.44 -5.36 -2.81
C GLU A 121 0.71 -5.23 -4.15
N ILE A 122 -0.41 -4.52 -4.18
CA ILE A 122 -1.18 -4.31 -5.41
C ILE A 122 -0.36 -3.53 -6.44
N PHE A 123 0.33 -2.49 -6.03
CA PHE A 123 1.09 -1.64 -6.95
C PHE A 123 2.36 -2.31 -7.42
N PHE A 124 3.09 -2.99 -6.53
CA PHE A 124 4.23 -3.81 -6.95
C PHE A 124 3.81 -4.94 -7.90
N GLY A 125 2.63 -5.53 -7.71
CA GLY A 125 2.03 -6.49 -8.64
C GLY A 125 1.73 -5.92 -10.04
N LEU A 126 1.80 -4.60 -10.23
CA LEU A 126 1.75 -3.98 -11.56
C LEU A 126 3.13 -3.83 -12.21
N LEU A 127 4.22 -3.96 -11.44
CA LEU A 127 5.57 -4.00 -12.00
C LEU A 127 5.78 -5.29 -12.78
N GLN A 128 6.63 -5.21 -13.78
CA GLN A 128 7.00 -6.34 -14.60
C GLN A 128 8.51 -6.62 -14.46
N THR A 129 8.82 -7.88 -14.25
CA THR A 129 10.20 -8.40 -14.32
C THR A 129 10.76 -8.24 -15.73
N GLU A 130 12.03 -8.51 -15.93
CA GLU A 130 12.67 -8.53 -17.26
C GLU A 130 12.00 -9.52 -18.21
N THR A 131 11.45 -10.63 -17.69
CA THR A 131 10.71 -11.63 -18.44
C THR A 131 9.26 -11.22 -18.75
N GLY A 132 8.79 -10.10 -18.19
CA GLY A 132 7.42 -9.58 -18.38
C GLY A 132 6.40 -10.19 -17.43
N GLU A 133 6.82 -10.93 -16.42
CA GLU A 133 5.96 -11.48 -15.38
C GLU A 133 5.69 -10.44 -14.28
N PRO A 134 4.52 -10.48 -13.62
CA PRO A 134 4.23 -9.58 -12.51
C PRO A 134 5.09 -9.92 -11.29
N VAL A 135 5.42 -8.91 -10.50
CA VAL A 135 5.99 -9.07 -9.15
C VAL A 135 4.91 -9.64 -8.24
N THR A 136 5.23 -10.69 -7.47
CA THR A 136 4.26 -11.43 -6.64
C THR A 136 4.65 -11.49 -5.17
N GLU A 137 5.70 -10.78 -4.79
CA GLU A 137 6.25 -10.71 -3.45
C GLU A 137 5.24 -10.06 -2.49
N SER A 138 5.20 -10.55 -1.26
CA SER A 138 4.42 -10.00 -0.16
C SER A 138 5.00 -8.66 0.31
N PHE A 139 4.21 -7.89 1.05
CA PHE A 139 4.69 -6.63 1.66
C PHE A 139 5.96 -6.85 2.50
N GLN A 140 6.03 -7.94 3.26
CA GLN A 140 7.19 -8.23 4.11
C GLN A 140 8.46 -8.44 3.28
N GLU A 141 8.37 -9.23 2.21
CA GLU A 141 9.51 -9.47 1.31
C GLU A 141 9.97 -8.17 0.64
N ILE A 142 9.03 -7.31 0.22
CA ILE A 142 9.33 -5.99 -0.33
C ILE A 142 10.00 -5.09 0.71
N ALA A 143 9.49 -5.09 1.95
CA ALA A 143 10.02 -4.27 3.04
C ALA A 143 11.40 -4.75 3.54
N ASP A 144 11.69 -6.04 3.41
CA ASP A 144 13.00 -6.59 3.74
C ASP A 144 14.07 -6.21 2.70
N GLU A 145 13.67 -5.93 1.45
CA GLU A 145 14.57 -5.59 0.35
C GLU A 145 14.75 -4.09 0.15
N PHE A 146 13.69 -3.29 0.36
CA PHE A 146 13.70 -1.85 0.07
C PHE A 146 13.46 -1.00 1.32
N PRO A 147 14.21 0.12 1.50
CA PRO A 147 13.88 1.13 2.49
C PRO A 147 12.47 1.72 2.25
N GLU A 148 11.76 2.06 3.31
CA GLU A 148 10.39 2.57 3.23
C GLU A 148 10.25 3.80 2.31
N ALA A 149 11.23 4.70 2.32
CA ALA A 149 11.23 5.88 1.44
C ALA A 149 11.22 5.48 -0.04
N VAL A 150 12.01 4.45 -0.41
CA VAL A 150 12.07 3.91 -1.78
C VAL A 150 10.73 3.26 -2.16
N ILE A 151 10.13 2.48 -1.27
CA ILE A 151 8.81 1.89 -1.49
C ILE A 151 7.77 2.97 -1.77
N ARG A 152 7.76 4.05 -0.98
CA ARG A 152 6.85 5.20 -1.16
C ARG A 152 7.03 5.88 -2.52
N ASP A 153 8.27 6.08 -2.95
CA ASP A 153 8.58 6.71 -4.24
C ASP A 153 8.18 5.82 -5.41
N ILE A 154 8.41 4.50 -5.31
CA ILE A 154 7.95 3.52 -6.31
C ILE A 154 6.42 3.54 -6.40
N VAL A 155 5.71 3.40 -5.27
CA VAL A 155 4.24 3.40 -5.22
C VAL A 155 3.66 4.68 -5.81
N LYS A 156 4.24 5.85 -5.46
CA LYS A 156 3.83 7.14 -6.03
C LYS A 156 4.02 7.19 -7.54
N SER A 157 5.17 6.74 -8.04
CA SER A 157 5.48 6.74 -9.47
C SER A 157 4.55 5.79 -10.26
N ILE A 158 4.19 4.64 -9.67
CA ILE A 158 3.20 3.74 -10.24
C ILE A 158 1.83 4.40 -10.27
N ASP A 159 1.39 5.02 -9.18
CA ASP A 159 0.09 5.71 -9.10
C ASP A 159 -0.03 6.80 -10.18
N GLU A 160 0.99 7.61 -10.35
CA GLU A 160 1.06 8.64 -11.40
C GLU A 160 1.03 8.03 -12.82
N ALA A 161 1.65 6.87 -13.01
CA ALA A 161 1.68 6.19 -14.30
C ALA A 161 0.34 5.57 -14.70
N ILE A 162 -0.41 5.01 -13.72
CA ILE A 162 -1.67 4.32 -14.00
C ILE A 162 -2.88 5.24 -14.02
N ARG A 163 -2.82 6.40 -13.37
CA ARG A 163 -3.89 7.40 -13.42
C ARG A 163 -3.74 8.24 -14.70
N PRO A 164 -4.82 8.46 -15.47
CA PRO A 164 -4.76 9.39 -16.59
C PRO A 164 -4.50 10.80 -16.03
N SER A 165 -3.43 11.44 -16.52
CA SER A 165 -3.18 12.82 -16.13
C SER A 165 -4.31 13.71 -16.66
N TYR A 166 -4.72 14.70 -15.87
CA TYR A 166 -5.72 15.70 -16.31
C TYR A 166 -5.28 16.45 -17.59
N LYS A 167 -3.97 16.47 -17.87
CA LYS A 167 -3.38 17.04 -19.09
C LYS A 167 -3.62 16.17 -20.31
N ASP A 168 -3.69 14.85 -20.16
CA ASP A 168 -3.96 13.93 -21.27
C ASP A 168 -5.45 13.91 -21.64
N ALA A 169 -6.34 14.15 -20.64
CA ALA A 169 -7.78 14.28 -20.87
C ALA A 169 -8.18 15.54 -21.63
N LYS A 170 -7.33 16.58 -21.69
CA LYS A 170 -7.59 17.84 -22.44
C LYS A 170 -7.10 17.82 -23.88
N LYS A 171 -6.41 16.77 -24.31
CA LYS A 171 -5.87 16.66 -25.68
C LYS A 171 -6.74 15.84 -26.66
N ASN A 172 -7.89 15.33 -26.19
CA ASN A 172 -8.88 14.65 -27.05
C ASN A 172 -10.14 15.49 -27.22
#